data_ab733e70503f841ddf2e1093570a874f
#
_entry.id   ab733e70503f841ddf2e1093570a874f
#
_cell.length_a   1.000
_cell.length_b   1.000
_cell.length_c   1.000
_cell.angle_alpha   90.00
_cell.angle_beta   90.00
_cell.angle_gamma   90.00
#
_symmetry.space_group_name_H-M   'P 1'
#
loop_
_entity.id
_entity.type
_entity.pdbx_description
1 polymer ?
#
loop_
_entity_poly.entity_id
_entity_poly.type
_entity_poly.pdbx_seq_one_letter_code
_entity_poly.pdbx_strand_id
1 'polypeptide(L)'
;MKYRIIWLFLVLFPLQIVCQSIVNTESMSAKSDSTFVFTTSFDGNYTSGNIELIQFNSANQLAYKYDRNLVRLFINYEYISQDKETLSSDYTSQLRYSYSLKNNSVYSFIQGQKAVSLSLNSRYLVGIGYRQNLYKKDKNYLDVAFGPFYENEMYLKNSESSVHVINYRYSLSSFFNFKITDKLENNTVFYYQLKSNDFQDYRIYFEPKIAYSFEHFKIYTTLRYRFHSTPYVEIKNTDSQLLFGFTYDLGFN
;
A
#
# COMPACT_ATOMS: atom_id res chain seq x y z
N MET A 1 -25.43 -36.06 -18.55
CA MET A 1 -24.94 -34.82 -17.96
C MET A 1 -23.44 -34.96 -17.72
N LYS A 2 -22.62 -34.26 -18.49
CA LYS A 2 -21.15 -34.38 -18.44
C LYS A 2 -20.62 -33.20 -17.62
N TYR A 3 -20.11 -33.46 -16.41
CA TYR A 3 -19.39 -32.46 -15.60
C TYR A 3 -18.01 -32.25 -16.23
N ARG A 4 -17.78 -31.04 -16.79
CA ARG A 4 -16.46 -30.60 -17.20
C ARG A 4 -15.72 -30.12 -15.94
N ILE A 5 -14.77 -30.91 -15.47
CA ILE A 5 -13.81 -30.53 -14.45
C ILE A 5 -12.88 -29.50 -15.10
N ILE A 6 -13.01 -28.25 -14.68
CA ILE A 6 -12.05 -27.20 -15.04
C ILE A 6 -10.83 -27.43 -14.16
N TRP A 7 -9.77 -27.96 -14.75
CA TRP A 7 -8.44 -28.03 -14.15
C TRP A 7 -7.91 -26.59 -14.04
N LEU A 8 -7.98 -26.02 -12.85
CA LEU A 8 -7.29 -24.78 -12.55
C LEU A 8 -5.79 -25.10 -12.45
N PHE A 9 -5.04 -24.85 -13.50
CA PHE A 9 -3.59 -24.90 -13.47
C PHE A 9 -3.10 -23.79 -12.55
N LEU A 10 -2.81 -24.14 -11.30
CA LEU A 10 -2.04 -23.31 -10.39
C LEU A 10 -0.59 -23.36 -10.87
N VAL A 11 -0.23 -22.45 -11.76
CA VAL A 11 1.17 -22.27 -12.18
C VAL A 11 1.91 -21.69 -10.98
N LEU A 12 2.62 -22.53 -10.25
CA LEU A 12 3.61 -22.13 -9.25
C LEU A 12 4.78 -21.45 -9.98
N PHE A 13 4.65 -20.14 -10.22
CA PHE A 13 5.81 -19.33 -10.58
C PHE A 13 6.73 -19.25 -9.36
N PRO A 14 8.04 -19.46 -9.52
CA PRO A 14 8.99 -19.16 -8.47
C PRO A 14 8.92 -17.66 -8.16
N LEU A 15 8.39 -17.30 -6.98
CA LEU A 15 8.33 -15.93 -6.49
C LEU A 15 9.76 -15.48 -6.20
N GLN A 16 10.40 -14.84 -7.17
CA GLN A 16 11.65 -14.15 -6.92
C GLN A 16 11.31 -12.78 -6.37
N ILE A 17 11.60 -12.59 -5.09
CA ILE A 17 11.29 -11.40 -4.31
C ILE A 17 12.21 -10.27 -4.75
N VAL A 18 11.64 -9.25 -5.39
CA VAL A 18 12.31 -7.97 -5.66
C VAL A 18 11.26 -6.87 -5.63
N CYS A 19 11.50 -5.82 -4.86
CA CYS A 19 10.48 -4.94 -4.32
C CYS A 19 10.48 -3.54 -4.94
N GLN A 20 9.34 -2.86 -4.96
CA GLN A 20 9.20 -1.47 -5.40
C GLN A 20 8.39 -0.59 -4.45
N SER A 21 8.64 0.73 -4.53
CA SER A 21 8.50 1.70 -3.45
C SER A 21 7.14 2.40 -3.27
N ILE A 22 6.04 1.90 -3.83
CA ILE A 22 4.71 2.46 -3.52
C ILE A 22 4.17 1.74 -2.28
N VAL A 23 3.75 2.53 -1.27
CA VAL A 23 3.13 2.02 -0.05
C VAL A 23 1.65 2.40 -0.03
N ASN A 24 0.80 1.42 0.27
CA ASN A 24 -0.62 1.61 0.42
C ASN A 24 -0.95 2.27 1.77
N THR A 25 -1.22 3.57 1.76
CA THR A 25 -1.63 4.34 2.95
C THR A 25 -3.15 4.41 3.13
N GLU A 26 -3.93 3.79 2.24
CA GLU A 26 -5.39 3.78 2.26
C GLU A 26 -5.99 2.46 2.78
N SER A 27 -5.19 1.40 2.86
CA SER A 27 -5.63 0.06 3.28
C SER A 27 -6.25 0.00 4.68
N MET A 28 -5.96 1.02 5.50
CA MET A 28 -6.42 1.16 6.88
C MET A 28 -7.49 2.23 7.04
N SER A 29 -8.00 2.81 5.95
CA SER A 29 -8.98 3.89 6.00
C SER A 29 -10.35 3.38 6.45
N ALA A 30 -10.49 3.04 7.74
CA ALA A 30 -11.79 2.83 8.34
C ALA A 30 -12.58 4.15 8.24
N LYS A 31 -13.74 4.12 7.58
CA LYS A 31 -14.73 5.20 7.64
C LYS A 31 -15.47 5.06 8.98
N SER A 32 -14.80 5.40 10.08
CA SER A 32 -15.43 5.52 11.38
C SER A 32 -16.08 6.89 11.51
N ASP A 33 -17.23 6.95 12.17
CA ASP A 33 -17.84 8.21 12.59
C ASP A 33 -17.16 8.80 13.83
N SER A 34 -16.22 8.07 14.42
CA SER A 34 -15.46 8.48 15.61
C SER A 34 -14.50 9.65 15.30
N THR A 35 -14.32 10.53 16.28
CA THR A 35 -13.41 11.68 16.20
C THR A 35 -11.95 11.23 16.11
N PHE A 36 -11.58 10.22 16.91
CA PHE A 36 -10.28 9.58 16.85
C PHE A 36 -10.43 8.11 16.45
N VAL A 37 -9.59 7.67 15.52
CA VAL A 37 -9.50 6.26 15.11
C VAL A 37 -8.04 5.85 15.11
N PHE A 38 -7.72 4.82 15.87
CA PHE A 38 -6.46 4.11 15.77
C PHE A 38 -6.70 2.75 15.12
N THR A 39 -5.98 2.47 14.05
CA THR A 39 -6.02 1.18 13.36
C THR A 39 -4.62 0.60 13.32
N THR A 40 -4.48 -0.65 13.70
CA THR A 40 -3.24 -1.41 13.55
C THR A 40 -3.49 -2.67 12.74
N SER A 41 -2.58 -3.01 11.86
CA SER A 41 -2.60 -4.27 11.13
C SER A 41 -1.23 -4.92 11.14
N PHE A 42 -1.24 -6.24 11.14
CA PHE A 42 -0.07 -7.08 11.05
C PHE A 42 -0.31 -8.11 9.96
N ASP A 43 0.62 -8.24 9.05
CA ASP A 43 0.62 -9.28 8.04
C ASP A 43 2.02 -9.83 7.79
N GLY A 44 2.08 -10.98 7.12
CA GLY A 44 3.33 -11.60 6.80
C GLY A 44 3.16 -12.98 6.18
N ASN A 45 4.28 -13.62 5.97
CA ASN A 45 4.36 -15.01 5.61
C ASN A 45 5.57 -15.68 6.29
N TYR A 46 5.52 -17.00 6.37
CA TYR A 46 6.60 -17.84 6.85
C TYR A 46 6.79 -19.02 5.92
N THR A 47 8.02 -19.23 5.49
CA THR A 47 8.42 -20.38 4.68
C THR A 47 9.54 -21.11 5.43
N SER A 48 9.43 -22.44 5.56
CA SER A 48 10.46 -23.27 6.17
C SER A 48 10.76 -24.48 5.29
N GLY A 49 11.94 -25.03 5.44
CA GLY A 49 12.42 -26.17 4.67
C GLY A 49 13.89 -25.99 4.27
N ASN A 50 14.20 -26.07 2.99
CA ASN A 50 15.56 -25.83 2.48
C ASN A 50 16.01 -24.37 2.64
N ILE A 51 15.05 -23.45 2.80
CA ILE A 51 15.24 -22.02 3.06
C ILE A 51 14.24 -21.65 4.15
N GLU A 52 14.68 -20.90 5.15
CA GLU A 52 13.81 -20.26 6.14
C GLU A 52 13.62 -18.79 5.76
N LEU A 53 12.40 -18.39 5.41
CA LEU A 53 12.05 -17.00 5.12
C LEU A 53 10.98 -16.52 6.08
N ILE A 54 11.24 -15.41 6.75
CA ILE A 54 10.28 -14.70 7.59
C ILE A 54 10.03 -13.33 6.97
N GLN A 55 8.78 -13.02 6.68
CA GLN A 55 8.34 -11.67 6.32
C GLN A 55 7.30 -11.22 7.35
N PHE A 56 7.49 -10.03 7.89
CA PHE A 56 6.59 -9.40 8.85
C PHE A 56 6.38 -7.95 8.46
N ASN A 57 5.13 -7.52 8.44
CA ASN A 57 4.74 -6.15 8.17
C ASN A 57 3.81 -5.65 9.27
N SER A 58 4.06 -4.45 9.78
CA SER A 58 3.24 -3.75 10.76
C SER A 58 2.84 -2.40 10.20
N ALA A 59 1.54 -2.14 10.08
CA ALA A 59 1.02 -0.87 9.64
C ALA A 59 0.10 -0.28 10.71
N ASN A 60 0.35 0.98 11.04
CA ASN A 60 -0.36 1.71 12.09
C ASN A 60 -0.87 3.03 11.53
N GLN A 61 -2.11 3.38 11.85
CA GLN A 61 -2.73 4.63 11.46
C GLN A 61 -3.41 5.29 12.64
N LEU A 62 -3.14 6.57 12.83
CA LEU A 62 -3.91 7.45 13.69
C LEU A 62 -4.66 8.45 12.80
N ALA A 63 -5.97 8.51 12.94
CA ALA A 63 -6.83 9.46 12.24
C ALA A 63 -7.57 10.35 13.22
N TYR A 64 -7.58 11.65 12.95
CA TYR A 64 -8.34 12.66 13.69
C TYR A 64 -9.27 13.40 12.74
N LYS A 65 -10.58 13.34 13.02
CA LYS A 65 -11.63 13.98 12.22
C LYS A 65 -12.30 15.07 13.03
N TYR A 66 -12.34 16.26 12.45
CA TYR A 66 -13.08 17.39 13.00
C TYR A 66 -13.81 18.14 11.88
N ASP A 67 -15.13 18.15 11.92
CA ASP A 67 -16.02 18.68 10.88
C ASP A 67 -15.66 18.13 9.50
N ARG A 68 -15.16 18.95 8.61
CA ARG A 68 -14.74 18.61 7.24
C ARG A 68 -13.27 18.25 7.13
N ASN A 69 -12.53 18.36 8.22
CA ASN A 69 -11.09 18.15 8.26
C ASN A 69 -10.77 16.73 8.72
N LEU A 70 -9.81 16.09 8.07
CA LEU A 70 -9.28 14.78 8.44
C LEU A 70 -7.76 14.82 8.36
N VAL A 71 -7.11 14.59 9.49
CA VAL A 71 -5.65 14.40 9.57
C VAL A 71 -5.39 12.93 9.82
N ARG A 72 -4.45 12.35 9.05
CA ARG A 72 -4.01 10.95 9.21
C ARG A 72 -2.50 10.89 9.29
N LEU A 73 -2.01 10.22 10.33
CA LEU A 73 -0.63 9.78 10.45
C LEU A 73 -0.58 8.28 10.19
N PHE A 74 0.22 7.88 9.24
CA PHE A 74 0.47 6.49 8.87
C PHE A 74 1.93 6.15 9.10
N ILE A 75 2.20 4.99 9.73
CA ILE A 75 3.53 4.46 9.98
C ILE A 75 3.53 2.98 9.61
N ASN A 76 4.42 2.57 8.75
CA ASN A 76 4.62 1.19 8.34
C ASN A 76 6.05 0.75 8.58
N TYR A 77 6.20 -0.49 9.03
CA TYR A 77 7.46 -1.20 9.16
C TYR A 77 7.35 -2.57 8.50
N GLU A 78 8.29 -2.90 7.62
CA GLU A 78 8.39 -4.21 6.97
C GLU A 78 9.77 -4.81 7.26
N TYR A 79 9.78 -6.05 7.72
CA TYR A 79 10.98 -6.81 8.04
C TYR A 79 11.00 -8.11 7.24
N ILE A 80 12.16 -8.40 6.63
CA ILE A 80 12.38 -9.64 5.88
C ILE A 80 13.70 -10.24 6.36
N SER A 81 13.67 -11.52 6.76
CA SER A 81 14.88 -12.28 7.06
C SER A 81 14.88 -13.60 6.31
N GLN A 82 16.07 -14.06 5.93
CA GLN A 82 16.32 -15.36 5.34
C GLN A 82 17.42 -16.05 6.12
N ASP A 83 17.16 -17.30 6.54
CA ASP A 83 18.11 -18.14 7.28
C ASP A 83 18.72 -17.40 8.50
N LYS A 84 17.86 -16.63 9.22
CA LYS A 84 18.19 -15.76 10.38
C LYS A 84 19.03 -14.52 10.06
N GLU A 85 19.36 -14.27 8.80
CA GLU A 85 19.99 -13.03 8.37
C GLU A 85 18.95 -12.00 7.94
N THR A 86 19.10 -10.74 8.37
CA THR A 86 18.19 -9.66 8.00
C THR A 86 18.49 -9.24 6.56
N LEU A 87 17.55 -9.50 5.66
CA LEU A 87 17.62 -9.04 4.27
C LEU A 87 17.11 -7.61 4.10
N SER A 88 16.06 -7.26 4.83
CA SER A 88 15.45 -5.94 4.73
C SER A 88 14.81 -5.48 6.03
N SER A 89 14.83 -4.15 6.19
CA SER A 89 14.19 -3.42 7.28
C SER A 89 13.73 -2.08 6.72
N ASP A 90 12.44 -2.03 6.31
CA ASP A 90 11.86 -0.94 5.53
C ASP A 90 10.90 -0.13 6.40
N TYR A 91 10.95 1.20 6.27
CA TYR A 91 10.13 2.14 7.04
C TYR A 91 9.42 3.11 6.12
N THR A 92 8.17 3.38 6.42
CA THR A 92 7.40 4.45 5.76
C THR A 92 6.59 5.21 6.79
N SER A 93 6.62 6.53 6.70
CA SER A 93 5.75 7.42 7.48
C SER A 93 5.11 8.43 6.54
N GLN A 94 3.80 8.66 6.69
CA GLN A 94 3.05 9.66 5.92
C GLN A 94 2.13 10.45 6.83
N LEU A 95 2.18 11.77 6.73
CA LEU A 95 1.17 12.67 7.29
C LEU A 95 0.32 13.20 6.13
N ARG A 96 -1.00 13.01 6.22
CA ARG A 96 -1.97 13.47 5.22
C ARG A 96 -3.04 14.33 5.88
N TYR A 97 -3.30 15.48 5.28
CA TYR A 97 -4.46 16.31 5.57
C TYR A 97 -5.46 16.21 4.43
N SER A 98 -6.75 16.11 4.75
CA SER A 98 -7.84 16.07 3.76
C SER A 98 -8.97 16.98 4.20
N TYR A 99 -9.52 17.74 3.26
CA TYR A 99 -10.69 18.60 3.45
C TYR A 99 -11.86 18.10 2.58
N SER A 100 -13.00 17.81 3.22
CA SER A 100 -14.18 17.23 2.57
C SER A 100 -15.05 18.30 1.91
N LEU A 101 -15.36 18.09 0.62
CA LEU A 101 -16.24 18.89 -0.22
C LEU A 101 -17.49 18.06 -0.56
N LYS A 102 -18.45 17.95 0.37
CA LYS A 102 -19.61 17.04 0.23
C LYS A 102 -19.17 15.60 -0.07
N ASN A 103 -19.24 15.18 -1.34
CA ASN A 103 -18.89 13.83 -1.78
C ASN A 103 -17.41 13.69 -2.21
N ASN A 104 -16.69 14.80 -2.31
CA ASN A 104 -15.32 14.86 -2.81
C ASN A 104 -14.38 15.36 -1.71
N SER A 105 -13.10 15.29 -1.93
CA SER A 105 -12.11 15.89 -1.02
C SER A 105 -10.87 16.36 -1.76
N VAL A 106 -10.25 17.40 -1.22
CA VAL A 106 -8.88 17.78 -1.57
C VAL A 106 -7.96 17.29 -0.46
N TYR A 107 -6.74 16.93 -0.82
CA TYR A 107 -5.78 16.46 0.17
C TYR A 107 -4.37 16.93 -0.15
N SER A 108 -3.55 17.00 0.90
CA SER A 108 -2.10 17.17 0.80
C SER A 108 -1.41 16.13 1.69
N PHE A 109 -0.18 15.79 1.35
CA PHE A 109 0.60 14.84 2.14
C PHE A 109 2.09 15.13 2.07
N ILE A 110 2.79 14.70 3.13
CA ILE A 110 4.23 14.54 3.16
C ILE A 110 4.53 13.09 3.55
N GLN A 111 5.56 12.50 2.96
CA GLN A 111 5.96 11.12 3.24
C GLN A 111 7.48 11.02 3.30
N GLY A 112 7.97 10.27 4.29
CA GLY A 112 9.33 9.78 4.37
C GLY A 112 9.36 8.26 4.27
N GLN A 113 10.37 7.71 3.57
CA GLN A 113 10.53 6.28 3.38
C GLN A 113 12.00 5.91 3.30
N LYS A 114 12.31 4.71 3.83
CA LYS A 114 13.53 3.96 3.58
C LYS A 114 13.13 2.54 3.22
N ALA A 115 13.75 1.95 2.21
CA ALA A 115 13.44 0.59 1.77
C ALA A 115 14.73 -0.11 1.32
N VAL A 116 15.33 -0.85 2.23
CA VAL A 116 16.59 -1.58 2.00
C VAL A 116 16.40 -2.63 0.91
N SER A 117 15.23 -3.28 0.91
CA SER A 117 14.81 -4.24 -0.14
C SER A 117 14.87 -3.66 -1.56
N LEU A 118 14.84 -2.33 -1.69
CA LEU A 118 14.87 -1.58 -2.96
C LEU A 118 16.17 -0.87 -3.23
N SER A 119 17.16 -1.06 -2.38
CA SER A 119 18.34 -0.19 -2.36
C SER A 119 18.00 1.29 -2.17
N LEU A 120 16.80 1.61 -1.66
CA LEU A 120 16.33 2.97 -1.41
C LEU A 120 16.74 3.42 -0.01
N ASN A 121 17.78 4.25 0.06
CA ASN A 121 18.29 4.77 1.32
C ASN A 121 17.36 5.82 1.95
N SER A 122 16.82 6.69 1.11
CA SER A 122 15.81 7.68 1.55
C SER A 122 14.93 8.12 0.39
N ARG A 123 13.68 8.44 0.73
CA ARG A 123 12.70 9.02 -0.18
C ARG A 123 11.82 10.00 0.56
N TYR A 124 11.66 11.18 -0.01
CA TYR A 124 10.76 12.22 0.49
C TYR A 124 9.77 12.59 -0.59
N LEU A 125 8.48 12.58 -0.25
CA LEU A 125 7.39 12.96 -1.12
C LEU A 125 6.62 14.13 -0.51
N VAL A 126 6.22 15.05 -1.36
CA VAL A 126 5.25 16.11 -1.03
C VAL A 126 4.25 16.20 -2.17
N GLY A 127 2.97 16.11 -1.86
CA GLY A 127 1.94 16.10 -2.89
C GLY A 127 0.62 16.68 -2.45
N ILE A 128 -0.18 17.01 -3.46
CA ILE A 128 -1.57 17.45 -3.32
C ILE A 128 -2.43 16.65 -4.28
N GLY A 129 -3.72 16.57 -4.01
CA GLY A 129 -4.62 15.88 -4.93
C GLY A 129 -6.09 16.14 -4.63
N TYR A 130 -6.88 15.70 -5.58
CA TYR A 130 -8.33 15.72 -5.52
C TYR A 130 -8.85 14.29 -5.58
N ARG A 131 -9.80 13.96 -4.69
CA ARG A 131 -10.46 12.66 -4.62
C ARG A 131 -11.94 12.84 -4.84
N GLN A 132 -12.48 12.12 -5.81
CA GLN A 132 -13.87 12.10 -6.17
C GLN A 132 -14.50 10.77 -5.79
N ASN A 133 -15.62 10.81 -5.11
CA ASN A 133 -16.44 9.64 -4.89
C ASN A 133 -17.33 9.41 -6.12
N LEU A 134 -17.11 8.30 -6.82
CA LEU A 134 -17.88 7.91 -8.00
C LEU A 134 -19.12 7.08 -7.64
N TYR A 135 -19.01 6.28 -6.56
CA TYR A 135 -20.10 5.45 -6.08
C TYR A 135 -20.03 5.32 -4.56
N LYS A 136 -21.16 5.48 -3.87
CA LYS A 136 -21.28 5.26 -2.44
C LYS A 136 -22.69 4.74 -2.13
N LYS A 137 -22.75 3.54 -1.55
CA LYS A 137 -23.97 2.96 -0.99
C LYS A 137 -23.58 2.18 0.26
N ASP A 138 -24.10 2.59 1.41
CA ASP A 138 -23.73 2.05 2.73
C ASP A 138 -22.21 2.09 2.97
N LYS A 139 -21.58 0.94 3.17
CA LYS A 139 -20.13 0.79 3.29
C LYS A 139 -19.42 0.56 1.96
N ASN A 140 -20.17 0.35 0.87
CA ASN A 140 -19.61 0.17 -0.47
C ASN A 140 -19.25 1.51 -1.08
N TYR A 141 -18.06 1.62 -1.66
CA TYR A 141 -17.65 2.83 -2.36
C TYR A 141 -16.62 2.55 -3.45
N LEU A 142 -16.60 3.44 -4.42
CA LEU A 142 -15.54 3.58 -5.40
C LEU A 142 -15.13 5.05 -5.43
N ASP A 143 -13.89 5.31 -5.07
CA ASP A 143 -13.29 6.63 -5.15
C ASP A 143 -12.15 6.62 -6.17
N VAL A 144 -11.99 7.72 -6.89
CA VAL A 144 -10.84 7.97 -7.78
C VAL A 144 -10.14 9.23 -7.32
N ALA A 145 -8.83 9.24 -7.31
CA ALA A 145 -8.04 10.40 -6.94
C ALA A 145 -6.96 10.69 -7.99
N PHE A 146 -6.69 11.97 -8.19
CA PHE A 146 -5.63 12.45 -9.05
C PHE A 146 -4.87 13.59 -8.36
N GLY A 147 -3.55 13.62 -8.54
CA GLY A 147 -2.73 14.70 -8.01
C GLY A 147 -1.27 14.63 -8.40
N PRO A 148 -0.62 15.79 -8.52
CA PRO A 148 0.83 15.88 -8.68
C PRO A 148 1.55 15.69 -7.33
N PHE A 149 2.78 15.20 -7.38
CA PHE A 149 3.69 15.17 -6.25
C PHE A 149 5.14 15.37 -6.69
N TYR A 150 5.91 15.93 -5.78
CA TYR A 150 7.36 16.03 -5.84
C TYR A 150 7.98 14.81 -5.15
N GLU A 151 9.06 14.30 -5.70
CA GLU A 151 9.77 13.13 -5.20
C GLU A 151 11.28 13.42 -5.21
N ASN A 152 11.92 13.13 -4.08
CA ASN A 152 13.38 13.19 -3.90
C ASN A 152 13.82 11.84 -3.34
N GLU A 153 14.62 11.10 -4.12
CA GLU A 153 15.04 9.73 -3.83
C GLU A 153 16.56 9.61 -3.85
N MET A 154 17.09 8.82 -2.91
CA MET A 154 18.50 8.44 -2.89
C MET A 154 18.59 6.91 -2.85
N TYR A 155 19.18 6.33 -3.87
CA TYR A 155 19.43 4.89 -3.99
C TYR A 155 20.89 4.57 -3.72
N LEU A 156 21.16 3.45 -3.03
CA LEU A 156 22.51 2.90 -2.91
C LEU A 156 22.74 1.91 -4.05
N LYS A 157 23.72 2.18 -4.88
CA LYS A 157 24.11 1.26 -5.96
C LYS A 157 25.07 0.18 -5.44
N ASN A 158 25.99 0.60 -4.55
CA ASN A 158 26.89 -0.25 -3.77
C ASN A 158 27.36 0.55 -2.53
N SER A 159 28.27 0.00 -1.72
CA SER A 159 28.78 0.64 -0.49
C SER A 159 29.44 2.02 -0.72
N GLU A 160 29.87 2.35 -1.95
CA GLU A 160 30.64 3.55 -2.24
C GLU A 160 29.91 4.52 -3.20
N SER A 161 28.83 4.10 -3.84
CA SER A 161 28.12 4.92 -4.84
C SER A 161 26.63 4.99 -4.57
N SER A 162 26.07 6.19 -4.78
CA SER A 162 24.64 6.47 -4.68
C SER A 162 24.11 7.17 -5.93
N VAL A 163 22.81 6.96 -6.20
CA VAL A 163 22.07 7.65 -7.26
C VAL A 163 21.05 8.54 -6.60
N HIS A 164 21.15 9.86 -6.87
CA HIS A 164 20.19 10.85 -6.38
C HIS A 164 19.26 11.26 -7.53
N VAL A 165 17.95 11.15 -7.29
CA VAL A 165 16.91 11.39 -8.30
C VAL A 165 15.87 12.35 -7.75
N ILE A 166 15.55 13.37 -8.53
CA ILE A 166 14.47 14.33 -8.24
C ILE A 166 13.48 14.29 -9.39
N ASN A 167 12.20 14.05 -9.08
CA ASN A 167 11.15 13.96 -10.07
C ASN A 167 9.89 14.72 -9.64
N TYR A 168 9.10 15.10 -10.65
CA TYR A 168 7.69 15.44 -10.52
C TYR A 168 6.88 14.34 -11.17
N ARG A 169 5.88 13.84 -10.45
CA ARG A 169 5.00 12.77 -10.94
C ARG A 169 3.53 13.15 -10.79
N TYR A 170 2.71 12.53 -11.63
CA TYR A 170 1.26 12.50 -11.46
C TYR A 170 0.84 11.15 -10.94
N SER A 171 -0.08 11.11 -9.97
CA SER A 171 -0.68 9.89 -9.46
C SER A 171 -2.16 9.86 -9.83
N LEU A 172 -2.58 8.79 -10.48
CA LEU A 172 -3.98 8.38 -10.61
C LEU A 172 -4.19 7.18 -9.68
N SER A 173 -5.21 7.27 -8.82
CA SER A 173 -5.46 6.24 -7.83
C SER A 173 -6.92 5.85 -7.81
N SER A 174 -7.24 4.59 -7.53
CA SER A 174 -8.60 4.16 -7.25
C SER A 174 -8.67 3.35 -5.96
N PHE A 175 -9.76 3.55 -5.23
CA PHE A 175 -10.02 2.93 -3.94
C PHE A 175 -11.41 2.32 -3.97
N PHE A 176 -11.45 1.02 -3.86
CA PHE A 176 -12.65 0.25 -3.94
C PHE A 176 -12.88 -0.51 -2.64
N ASN A 177 -14.09 -0.41 -2.10
CA ASN A 177 -14.54 -1.23 -0.98
C ASN A 177 -15.91 -1.81 -1.31
N PHE A 178 -16.04 -3.12 -1.22
CA PHE A 178 -17.27 -3.83 -1.50
C PHE A 178 -17.53 -4.94 -0.48
N LYS A 179 -18.70 -4.88 0.18
CA LYS A 179 -19.20 -5.94 1.03
C LYS A 179 -19.77 -7.06 0.18
N ILE A 180 -19.15 -8.23 0.23
CA ILE A 180 -19.63 -9.45 -0.42
C ILE A 180 -20.75 -10.07 0.43
N THR A 181 -20.57 -10.07 1.75
CA THR A 181 -21.58 -10.44 2.77
C THR A 181 -21.46 -9.48 3.96
N ASP A 182 -22.26 -9.64 5.00
CA ASP A 182 -22.18 -8.82 6.22
C ASP A 182 -20.80 -8.92 6.92
N LYS A 183 -20.11 -10.03 6.74
CA LYS A 183 -18.81 -10.30 7.38
C LYS A 183 -17.63 -10.33 6.41
N LEU A 184 -17.89 -10.50 5.10
CA LEU A 184 -16.84 -10.62 4.08
C LEU A 184 -16.83 -9.36 3.22
N GLU A 185 -15.66 -8.72 3.13
CA GLU A 185 -15.46 -7.52 2.32
C GLU A 185 -14.22 -7.64 1.43
N ASN A 186 -14.27 -6.99 0.28
CA ASN A 186 -13.14 -6.78 -0.60
C ASN A 186 -12.73 -5.31 -0.53
N ASN A 187 -11.44 -5.06 -0.27
CA ASN A 187 -10.81 -3.75 -0.33
C ASN A 187 -9.72 -3.80 -1.38
N THR A 188 -9.80 -2.98 -2.39
CA THR A 188 -8.80 -2.95 -3.46
C THR A 188 -8.28 -1.54 -3.65
N VAL A 189 -6.97 -1.43 -3.74
CA VAL A 189 -6.27 -0.18 -4.01
C VAL A 189 -5.45 -0.34 -5.28
N PHE A 190 -5.52 0.69 -6.11
CA PHE A 190 -4.73 0.79 -7.33
C PHE A 190 -4.09 2.17 -7.40
N TYR A 191 -2.78 2.22 -7.72
CA TYR A 191 -2.07 3.44 -8.06
C TYR A 191 -1.38 3.27 -9.41
N TYR A 192 -1.48 4.30 -10.22
CA TYR A 192 -0.70 4.51 -11.43
C TYR A 192 0.03 5.84 -11.30
N GLN A 193 1.35 5.82 -11.31
CA GLN A 193 2.18 7.01 -11.16
C GLN A 193 3.01 7.20 -12.41
N LEU A 194 3.03 8.41 -12.94
CA LEU A 194 3.64 8.78 -14.20
C LEU A 194 4.62 9.93 -13.99
N LYS A 195 5.84 9.80 -14.48
CA LYS A 195 6.83 10.89 -14.44
C LYS A 195 6.43 11.99 -15.43
N SER A 196 6.51 13.24 -14.99
CA SER A 196 5.95 14.38 -15.73
C SER A 196 6.67 14.71 -17.05
N ASN A 197 7.94 14.38 -17.15
CA ASN A 197 8.79 14.67 -18.30
C ASN A 197 9.25 13.41 -19.05
N ASP A 198 8.81 12.22 -18.61
CA ASP A 198 9.15 10.95 -19.25
C ASP A 198 8.02 9.94 -18.99
N PHE A 199 7.06 9.84 -19.89
CA PHE A 199 5.90 8.96 -19.75
C PHE A 199 6.22 7.47 -19.89
N GLN A 200 7.46 7.12 -20.23
CA GLN A 200 7.94 5.74 -20.21
C GLN A 200 8.34 5.30 -18.79
N ASP A 201 8.68 6.25 -17.90
CA ASP A 201 8.91 6.00 -16.49
C ASP A 201 7.59 6.08 -15.72
N TYR A 202 6.96 4.91 -15.52
CA TYR A 202 5.72 4.78 -14.76
C TYR A 202 5.81 3.66 -13.73
N ARG A 203 4.96 3.77 -12.71
CA ARG A 203 4.82 2.79 -11.63
C ARG A 203 3.38 2.36 -11.49
N ILE A 204 3.16 1.07 -11.21
CA ILE A 204 1.87 0.49 -10.90
C ILE A 204 1.94 -0.14 -9.50
N TYR A 205 0.89 0.07 -8.73
CA TYR A 205 0.65 -0.64 -7.50
C TYR A 205 -0.79 -1.14 -7.49
N PHE A 206 -0.97 -2.42 -7.19
CA PHE A 206 -2.28 -3.06 -7.12
C PHE A 206 -2.33 -3.96 -5.90
N GLU A 207 -3.29 -3.72 -5.01
CA GLU A 207 -3.45 -4.49 -3.77
C GLU A 207 -4.93 -4.81 -3.54
N PRO A 208 -5.44 -5.95 -4.03
CA PRO A 208 -6.71 -6.53 -3.61
C PRO A 208 -6.55 -7.21 -2.25
N LYS A 209 -7.48 -6.93 -1.34
CA LYS A 209 -7.57 -7.50 0.00
C LYS A 209 -8.96 -8.08 0.22
N ILE A 210 -9.03 -9.32 0.67
CA ILE A 210 -10.27 -9.95 1.12
C ILE A 210 -10.18 -10.10 2.64
N ALA A 211 -11.15 -9.52 3.36
CA ALA A 211 -11.19 -9.52 4.81
C ALA A 211 -12.49 -10.12 5.34
N TYR A 212 -12.37 -10.93 6.38
CA TYR A 212 -13.50 -11.44 7.16
C TYR A 212 -13.52 -10.74 8.51
N SER A 213 -14.66 -10.10 8.82
CA SER A 213 -14.83 -9.27 10.01
C SER A 213 -15.43 -10.06 11.18
N PHE A 214 -14.85 -9.90 12.35
CA PHE A 214 -15.40 -10.13 13.67
C PHE A 214 -15.82 -8.77 14.27
N GLU A 215 -16.09 -8.67 15.56
CA GLU A 215 -16.56 -7.40 16.15
C GLU A 215 -15.57 -6.23 15.99
N HIS A 216 -14.35 -6.37 16.53
CA HIS A 216 -13.30 -5.34 16.46
C HIS A 216 -12.08 -5.78 15.68
N PHE A 217 -12.14 -6.98 15.11
CA PHE A 217 -11.01 -7.67 14.56
C PHE A 217 -11.34 -8.21 13.17
N LYS A 218 -10.41 -8.12 12.25
CA LYS A 218 -10.53 -8.68 10.90
C LYS A 218 -9.33 -9.54 10.60
N ILE A 219 -9.57 -10.70 10.02
CA ILE A 219 -8.53 -11.49 9.36
C ILE A 219 -8.60 -11.24 7.86
N TYR A 220 -7.47 -11.23 7.18
CA TYR A 220 -7.44 -10.97 5.75
C TYR A 220 -6.33 -11.72 5.03
N THR A 221 -6.52 -11.85 3.72
CA THR A 221 -5.45 -12.14 2.77
C THR A 221 -5.37 -11.02 1.76
N THR A 222 -4.16 -10.67 1.34
CA THR A 222 -3.90 -9.64 0.35
C THR A 222 -2.81 -10.07 -0.62
N LEU A 223 -3.04 -9.78 -1.91
CA LEU A 223 -2.00 -9.84 -2.94
C LEU A 223 -1.47 -8.42 -3.13
N ARG A 224 -0.18 -8.22 -2.97
CA ARG A 224 0.48 -6.95 -3.24
C ARG A 224 1.30 -7.09 -4.51
N TYR A 225 0.93 -6.33 -5.54
CA TYR A 225 1.63 -6.29 -6.82
C TYR A 225 2.20 -4.90 -7.05
N ARG A 226 3.48 -4.84 -7.41
CA ARG A 226 4.21 -3.61 -7.69
C ARG A 226 4.98 -3.75 -8.99
N PHE A 227 4.98 -2.68 -9.80
CA PHE A 227 5.71 -2.61 -11.06
C PHE A 227 6.34 -1.22 -11.25
N HIS A 228 7.57 -1.18 -11.74
CA HIS A 228 8.25 0.05 -12.18
C HIS A 228 8.90 -0.19 -13.54
N SER A 229 8.54 0.60 -14.53
CA SER A 229 9.02 0.42 -15.90
C SER A 229 10.52 0.66 -16.04
N THR A 230 11.07 1.60 -15.26
CA THR A 230 12.46 2.10 -15.40
C THR A 230 13.12 2.26 -14.02
N PRO A 231 13.51 1.18 -13.33
CA PRO A 231 14.23 1.26 -12.06
C PRO A 231 15.55 2.00 -12.21
N TYR A 232 15.93 2.79 -11.19
CA TYR A 232 17.15 3.59 -11.20
C TYR A 232 18.41 2.82 -10.78
N VAL A 233 18.24 1.62 -10.25
CA VAL A 233 19.29 0.67 -9.87
C VAL A 233 18.94 -0.71 -10.40
N GLU A 234 19.89 -1.64 -10.39
CA GLU A 234 19.71 -3.00 -10.89
C GLU A 234 18.82 -3.84 -9.95
N ILE A 235 17.52 -3.61 -10.06
CA ILE A 235 16.46 -4.38 -9.40
C ILE A 235 15.42 -4.82 -10.45
N LYS A 236 14.64 -5.86 -10.13
CA LYS A 236 13.56 -6.29 -11.04
C LYS A 236 12.47 -5.24 -11.11
N ASN A 237 11.78 -5.23 -12.26
CA ASN A 237 10.67 -4.31 -12.54
C ASN A 237 9.38 -4.68 -11.79
N THR A 238 9.24 -5.94 -11.37
CA THR A 238 8.00 -6.49 -10.81
C THR A 238 8.27 -7.14 -9.45
N ASP A 239 7.35 -6.91 -8.50
CA ASP A 239 7.30 -7.58 -7.21
C ASP A 239 5.87 -8.02 -6.90
N SER A 240 5.71 -9.23 -6.35
CA SER A 240 4.42 -9.80 -5.96
C SER A 240 4.55 -10.53 -4.63
N GLN A 241 3.66 -10.20 -3.69
CA GLN A 241 3.62 -10.79 -2.36
C GLN A 241 2.21 -11.24 -2.03
N LEU A 242 2.04 -12.46 -1.54
CA LEU A 242 0.79 -12.94 -0.94
C LEU A 242 0.96 -12.95 0.57
N LEU A 243 0.15 -12.17 1.27
CA LEU A 243 0.26 -11.95 2.69
C LEU A 243 -1.02 -12.34 3.40
N PHE A 244 -0.88 -12.83 4.64
CA PHE A 244 -1.96 -13.15 5.55
C PHE A 244 -1.81 -12.29 6.80
N GLY A 245 -2.91 -11.74 7.30
CA GLY A 245 -2.81 -10.82 8.41
C GLY A 245 -4.13 -10.59 9.13
N PHE A 246 -4.03 -9.71 10.11
CA PHE A 246 -5.19 -9.23 10.86
C PHE A 246 -5.11 -7.71 11.06
N THR A 247 -6.28 -7.11 11.24
CA THR A 247 -6.45 -5.69 11.57
C THR A 247 -7.28 -5.57 12.83
N TYR A 248 -6.92 -4.62 13.68
CA TYR A 248 -7.66 -4.23 14.85
C TYR A 248 -7.97 -2.74 14.81
N ASP A 249 -9.25 -2.38 14.95
CA ASP A 249 -9.75 -1.01 14.88
C ASP A 249 -10.24 -0.56 16.26
N LEU A 250 -9.70 0.57 16.76
CA LEU A 250 -10.14 1.26 17.96
C LEU A 250 -10.65 2.65 17.58
N GLY A 251 -11.94 2.90 17.82
CA GLY A 251 -12.55 4.22 17.66
C GLY A 251 -12.88 4.84 19.01
N PHE A 252 -12.58 6.12 19.16
CA PHE A 252 -12.91 6.93 20.34
C PHE A 252 -13.69 8.18 19.88
N ASN A 253 -14.76 8.51 20.62
CA ASN A 253 -15.60 9.70 20.39
C ASN A 253 -15.20 10.83 21.34
#